data_fee3d8f7fd9bbad82042ab4c9a01eb04
#
_entry.id   fee3d8f7fd9bbad82042ab4c9a01eb04
#
_cell.length_a   1.000
_cell.length_b   1.000
_cell.length_c   1.000
_cell.angle_alpha   90.00
_cell.angle_beta   90.00
_cell.angle_gamma   90.00
#
_symmetry.space_group_name_H-M   'P 1'
#
loop_
_entity.id
_entity.type
_entity.pdbx_description
1 polymer ?
#
loop_
_entity_poly.entity_id
_entity_poly.type
_entity_poly.pdbx_seq_one_letter_code
_entity_poly.pdbx_strand_id
1 'polypeptide(L)'
;MGARSSTPADALIGNRLRQRRLEMHVSQTELGAQLGISFQQIQKYEKGANRLGVGRLSQIAAILKTDIAYFMGDLGDGKKRPPPISPLAAFLTTRDGVAINEAMINLGKEHRRAVIGLAQTLAIAYGAPTKRARP
;
A
#
# COMPACT_ATOMS: atom_id res chain seq x y z
N MET A 1 -24.38 -9.99 -17.81
CA MET A 1 -23.30 -9.88 -16.83
C MET A 1 -23.92 -9.65 -15.46
N GLY A 2 -23.83 -10.61 -14.57
CA GLY A 2 -24.34 -10.46 -13.22
C GLY A 2 -23.64 -9.30 -12.51
N ALA A 3 -24.42 -8.41 -11.86
CA ALA A 3 -23.88 -7.47 -10.91
C ALA A 3 -23.05 -8.28 -9.88
N ARG A 4 -21.77 -7.97 -9.75
CA ARG A 4 -20.98 -8.55 -8.68
C ARG A 4 -21.62 -8.17 -7.36
N SER A 5 -22.08 -9.15 -6.60
CA SER A 5 -22.65 -8.90 -5.28
C SER A 5 -21.61 -8.20 -4.41
N SER A 6 -22.05 -7.21 -3.65
CA SER A 6 -21.20 -6.52 -2.68
C SER A 6 -20.68 -7.53 -1.66
N THR A 7 -19.41 -7.40 -1.32
CA THR A 7 -18.77 -8.23 -0.30
C THR A 7 -18.81 -7.53 1.06
N PRO A 8 -18.64 -8.27 2.19
CA PRO A 8 -18.49 -7.64 3.49
C PRO A 8 -17.35 -6.61 3.55
N ALA A 9 -16.29 -6.84 2.78
CA ALA A 9 -15.18 -5.88 2.66
C ALA A 9 -15.64 -4.58 2.00
N ASP A 10 -16.44 -4.64 0.94
CA ASP A 10 -16.97 -3.45 0.27
C ASP A 10 -17.85 -2.61 1.23
N ALA A 11 -18.66 -3.27 2.04
CA ALA A 11 -19.50 -2.62 3.04
C ALA A 11 -18.66 -1.96 4.16
N LEU A 12 -17.60 -2.61 4.61
CA LEU A 12 -16.71 -2.09 5.64
C LEU A 12 -15.95 -0.84 5.15
N ILE A 13 -15.40 -0.92 3.95
CA ILE A 13 -14.70 0.21 3.32
C ILE A 13 -15.68 1.38 3.12
N GLY A 14 -16.87 1.10 2.63
CA GLY A 14 -17.92 2.12 2.44
C GLY A 14 -18.34 2.80 3.74
N ASN A 15 -18.48 2.03 4.81
CA ASN A 15 -18.81 2.57 6.13
C ASN A 15 -17.69 3.48 6.68
N ARG A 16 -16.46 3.12 6.48
CA ARG A 16 -15.31 3.95 6.86
C ARG A 16 -15.18 5.20 6.01
N LEU A 17 -15.49 5.11 4.73
CA LEU A 17 -15.60 6.28 3.86
C LEU A 17 -16.61 7.28 4.43
N ARG A 18 -17.79 6.82 4.75
CA ARG A 18 -18.85 7.66 5.34
C ARG A 18 -18.38 8.28 6.66
N GLN A 19 -17.82 7.49 7.54
CA GLN A 19 -17.32 7.96 8.84
C GLN A 19 -16.30 9.09 8.66
N ARG A 20 -15.29 8.88 7.81
CA ARG A 20 -14.23 9.88 7.58
C ARG A 20 -14.79 11.15 6.94
N ARG A 21 -15.69 10.98 5.98
CA ARG A 21 -16.35 12.11 5.33
C ARG A 21 -17.10 12.99 6.34
N LEU A 22 -17.85 12.37 7.25
CA LEU A 22 -18.58 13.08 8.31
C LEU A 22 -17.62 13.76 9.31
N GLU A 23 -16.54 13.11 9.70
CA GLU A 23 -15.50 13.69 10.56
C GLU A 23 -14.87 14.95 9.94
N MET A 24 -14.72 14.96 8.63
CA MET A 24 -14.15 16.08 7.88
C MET A 24 -15.18 17.13 7.47
N HIS A 25 -16.43 16.96 7.85
CA HIS A 25 -17.52 17.87 7.50
C HIS A 25 -17.72 18.07 5.99
N VAL A 26 -17.47 17.04 5.21
CA VAL A 26 -17.62 17.04 3.75
C VAL A 26 -18.92 16.36 3.38
N SER A 27 -19.74 17.01 2.54
CA SER A 27 -20.97 16.40 2.04
C SER A 27 -20.68 15.38 0.93
N GLN A 28 -21.63 14.49 0.66
CA GLN A 28 -21.55 13.57 -0.48
C GLN A 28 -21.42 14.32 -1.80
N THR A 29 -22.13 15.43 -1.94
CA THR A 29 -22.06 16.29 -3.14
C THR A 29 -20.69 16.92 -3.30
N GLU A 30 -20.10 17.46 -2.23
CA GLU A 30 -18.76 18.04 -2.26
C GLU A 30 -17.69 17.00 -2.60
N LEU A 31 -17.77 15.84 -1.99
CA LEU A 31 -16.82 14.76 -2.29
C LEU A 31 -16.97 14.30 -3.75
N GLY A 32 -18.19 14.14 -4.21
CA GLY A 32 -18.47 13.80 -5.61
C GLY A 32 -17.92 14.83 -6.58
N ALA A 33 -18.12 16.12 -6.30
CA ALA A 33 -17.60 17.21 -7.13
C ALA A 33 -16.06 17.18 -7.24
N GLN A 34 -15.36 16.92 -6.14
CA GLN A 34 -13.89 16.83 -6.14
C GLN A 34 -13.38 15.59 -6.91
N LEU A 35 -14.18 14.54 -6.99
CA LEU A 35 -13.84 13.32 -7.72
C LEU A 35 -14.37 13.31 -9.17
N GLY A 36 -15.21 14.29 -9.53
CA GLY A 36 -15.85 14.32 -10.84
C GLY A 36 -16.95 13.26 -11.02
N ILE A 37 -17.61 12.85 -9.94
CA ILE A 37 -18.70 11.87 -9.94
C ILE A 37 -19.94 12.39 -9.20
N SER A 38 -21.08 11.72 -9.39
CA SER A 38 -22.32 12.12 -8.74
C SER A 38 -22.35 11.76 -7.25
N PHE A 39 -23.18 12.46 -6.48
CA PHE A 39 -23.40 12.11 -5.08
C PHE A 39 -24.06 10.73 -4.92
N GLN A 40 -24.87 10.30 -5.89
CA GLN A 40 -25.45 8.95 -5.91
C GLN A 40 -24.34 7.88 -5.98
N GLN A 41 -23.28 8.14 -6.74
CA GLN A 41 -22.15 7.22 -6.79
C GLN A 41 -21.42 7.15 -5.44
N ILE A 42 -21.27 8.29 -4.75
CA ILE A 42 -20.73 8.30 -3.38
C ILE A 42 -21.62 7.50 -2.44
N GLN A 43 -22.95 7.65 -2.52
CA GLN A 43 -23.88 6.85 -1.71
C GLN A 43 -23.71 5.35 -1.95
N LYS A 44 -23.54 4.93 -3.20
CA LYS A 44 -23.32 3.53 -3.56
C LYS A 44 -22.02 2.99 -2.96
N TYR A 45 -20.95 3.78 -2.98
CA TYR A 45 -19.69 3.41 -2.33
C TYR A 45 -19.87 3.28 -0.81
N GLU A 46 -20.52 4.23 -0.17
CA GLU A 46 -20.75 4.21 1.29
C GLU A 46 -21.61 3.04 1.76
N LYS A 47 -22.55 2.59 0.93
CA LYS A 47 -23.38 1.42 1.21
C LYS A 47 -22.71 0.09 0.85
N GLY A 48 -21.53 0.13 0.23
CA GLY A 48 -20.87 -1.06 -0.28
C GLY A 48 -21.54 -1.67 -1.50
N ALA A 49 -22.49 -0.98 -2.13
CA ALA A 49 -23.19 -1.47 -3.32
C ALA A 49 -22.26 -1.55 -4.55
N ASN A 50 -21.29 -0.65 -4.62
CA ASN A 50 -20.25 -0.65 -5.64
C ASN A 50 -18.87 -0.75 -4.99
N ARG A 51 -18.00 -1.53 -5.62
CA ARG A 51 -16.61 -1.69 -5.17
C ARG A 51 -15.80 -0.43 -5.47
N LEU A 52 -15.02 0.04 -4.48
CA LEU A 52 -14.02 1.08 -4.66
C LEU A 52 -12.71 0.45 -5.15
N GLY A 53 -12.28 0.87 -6.33
CA GLY A 53 -10.93 0.53 -6.82
C GLY A 53 -9.85 1.27 -6.03
N VAL A 54 -8.63 0.72 -6.02
CA VAL A 54 -7.50 1.29 -5.28
C VAL A 54 -7.20 2.73 -5.72
N GLY A 55 -7.24 3.02 -7.02
CA GLY A 55 -7.00 4.36 -7.54
C GLY A 55 -8.01 5.39 -7.02
N ARG A 56 -9.30 5.05 -7.03
CA ARG A 56 -10.37 5.91 -6.51
C ARG A 56 -10.23 6.09 -5.00
N LEU A 57 -9.94 5.03 -4.28
CA LEU A 57 -9.74 5.05 -2.84
C LEU A 57 -8.56 5.94 -2.45
N SER A 58 -7.48 5.91 -3.23
CA SER A 58 -6.32 6.79 -3.05
C SER A 58 -6.68 8.27 -3.21
N GLN A 59 -7.49 8.60 -4.22
CA GLN A 59 -7.99 9.97 -4.42
C GLN A 59 -8.85 10.44 -3.25
N ILE A 60 -9.74 9.58 -2.78
CA ILE A 60 -10.61 9.86 -1.62
C ILE A 60 -9.77 10.07 -0.36
N ALA A 61 -8.78 9.24 -0.13
CA ALA A 61 -7.88 9.37 1.01
C ALA A 61 -7.17 10.73 1.02
N ALA A 62 -6.67 11.18 -0.12
CA ALA A 62 -6.04 12.49 -0.26
C ALA A 62 -7.01 13.64 0.06
N ILE A 63 -8.24 13.58 -0.45
CA ILE A 63 -9.27 14.60 -0.21
C ILE A 63 -9.66 14.64 1.27
N LEU A 64 -9.84 13.49 1.89
CA LEU A 64 -10.23 13.36 3.29
C LEU A 64 -9.06 13.38 4.28
N LYS A 65 -7.86 13.70 3.81
CA LYS A 65 -6.64 13.86 4.62
C LYS A 65 -6.34 12.64 5.48
N THR A 66 -6.39 11.48 4.86
CA THR A 66 -6.06 10.19 5.49
C THR A 66 -5.30 9.32 4.49
N ASP A 67 -5.07 8.07 4.82
CA ASP A 67 -4.41 7.10 3.95
C ASP A 67 -5.34 5.91 3.64
N ILE A 68 -4.95 5.09 2.67
CA ILE A 68 -5.72 3.90 2.28
C ILE A 68 -5.87 2.92 3.45
N ALA A 69 -4.86 2.82 4.30
CA ALA A 69 -4.87 1.92 5.45
C ALA A 69 -6.00 2.22 6.42
N TYR A 70 -6.42 3.47 6.55
CA TYR A 70 -7.57 3.86 7.34
C TYR A 70 -8.84 3.13 6.91
N PHE A 71 -9.08 3.04 5.59
CA PHE A 71 -10.27 2.39 5.05
C PHE A 71 -10.22 0.87 5.14
N MET A 72 -9.02 0.31 5.13
CA MET A 72 -8.80 -1.14 5.08
C MET A 72 -8.38 -1.74 6.42
N GLY A 73 -8.20 -0.92 7.45
CA GLY A 73 -7.55 -1.32 8.70
C GLY A 73 -8.20 -2.47 9.45
N ASP A 74 -9.53 -2.66 9.34
CA ASP A 74 -10.25 -3.73 10.04
C ASP A 74 -10.45 -4.98 9.17
N LEU A 75 -9.87 -5.02 7.99
CA LEU A 75 -9.79 -6.24 7.19
C LEU A 75 -8.70 -7.20 7.69
N GLY A 76 -7.87 -6.74 8.61
CA GLY A 76 -6.96 -7.50 9.45
C GLY A 76 -7.12 -7.03 10.90
N ASP A 77 -6.31 -7.42 11.82
CA ASP A 77 -6.42 -7.12 13.25
C ASP A 77 -6.39 -5.64 13.67
N GLY A 78 -6.85 -4.78 12.84
CA GLY A 78 -7.37 -3.43 13.13
C GLY A 78 -6.48 -2.42 13.83
N LYS A 79 -5.26 -2.74 14.22
CA LYS A 79 -4.47 -1.86 15.10
C LYS A 79 -3.03 -1.58 14.65
N LYS A 80 -2.59 -2.13 13.51
CA LYS A 80 -1.21 -1.92 13.10
C LYS A 80 -1.18 -1.34 11.69
N ARG A 81 -0.62 -0.14 11.56
CA ARG A 81 -0.10 0.30 10.27
C ARG A 81 0.78 -0.81 9.71
N PRO A 82 0.67 -1.17 8.41
CA PRO A 82 1.66 -2.06 7.85
C PRO A 82 3.03 -1.49 8.20
N PRO A 83 3.97 -2.33 8.63
CA PRO A 83 5.30 -1.84 8.94
C PRO A 83 5.87 -1.13 7.70
N PRO A 84 6.67 -0.09 7.89
CA PRO A 84 7.35 0.55 6.77
C PRO A 84 8.09 -0.52 5.97
N ILE A 85 8.10 -0.39 4.65
CA ILE A 85 8.80 -1.32 3.77
C ILE A 85 10.24 -1.42 4.27
N SER A 86 10.67 -2.63 4.62
CA SER A 86 12.04 -2.84 5.09
C SER A 86 13.05 -2.45 4.01
N PRO A 87 14.26 -2.03 4.38
CA PRO A 87 15.32 -1.75 3.40
C PRO A 87 15.56 -2.91 2.44
N LEU A 88 15.43 -4.15 2.92
CA LEU A 88 15.53 -5.34 2.08
C LEU A 88 14.41 -5.38 1.03
N ALA A 89 13.16 -5.20 1.46
CA ALA A 89 12.02 -5.21 0.54
C ALA A 89 12.12 -4.07 -0.48
N ALA A 90 12.55 -2.89 -0.06
CA ALA A 90 12.78 -1.76 -0.96
C ALA A 90 13.87 -2.08 -2.00
N PHE A 91 14.97 -2.68 -1.59
CA PHE A 91 16.05 -3.09 -2.51
C PHE A 91 15.57 -4.13 -3.53
N LEU A 92 14.78 -5.10 -3.10
CA LEU A 92 14.26 -6.15 -3.99
C LEU A 92 13.31 -5.63 -5.07
N THR A 93 12.80 -4.41 -4.95
CA THR A 93 12.00 -3.75 -6.00
C THR A 93 12.83 -2.96 -7.02
N THR A 94 14.13 -2.82 -6.79
CA THR A 94 15.05 -2.15 -7.72
C THR A 94 15.49 -3.10 -8.84
N ARG A 95 16.00 -2.53 -9.95
CA ARG A 95 16.59 -3.34 -11.05
C ARG A 95 17.73 -4.21 -10.53
N ASP A 96 18.60 -3.65 -9.70
CA ASP A 96 19.74 -4.36 -9.13
C ASP A 96 19.28 -5.48 -8.20
N GLY A 97 18.28 -5.21 -7.36
CA GLY A 97 17.70 -6.20 -6.47
C GLY A 97 17.08 -7.37 -7.22
N VAL A 98 16.34 -7.10 -8.27
CA VAL A 98 15.76 -8.16 -9.12
C VAL A 98 16.88 -8.96 -9.81
N ALA A 99 17.85 -8.28 -10.42
CA ALA A 99 18.94 -8.94 -11.14
C ALA A 99 19.79 -9.83 -10.21
N ILE A 100 20.16 -9.34 -9.04
CA ILE A 100 20.96 -10.14 -8.09
C ILE A 100 20.14 -11.32 -7.53
N ASN A 101 18.86 -11.13 -7.29
CA ASN A 101 18.00 -12.21 -6.83
C ASN A 101 17.90 -13.34 -7.87
N GLU A 102 17.66 -12.99 -9.14
CA GLU A 102 17.61 -13.98 -10.22
C GLU A 102 18.94 -14.74 -10.37
N ALA A 103 20.04 -14.03 -10.33
CA ALA A 103 21.38 -14.63 -10.39
C ALA A 103 21.62 -15.57 -9.21
N MET A 104 21.30 -15.14 -7.99
CA MET A 104 21.51 -15.92 -6.77
C MET A 104 20.67 -17.20 -6.72
N ILE A 105 19.43 -17.16 -7.21
CA ILE A 105 18.58 -18.36 -7.26
C ILE A 105 19.19 -19.45 -8.14
N ASN A 106 19.87 -19.07 -9.21
CA ASN A 106 20.47 -19.98 -10.17
C ASN A 106 21.88 -20.47 -9.79
N LEU A 107 22.43 -19.96 -8.70
CA LEU A 107 23.77 -20.37 -8.22
C LEU A 107 23.70 -21.45 -7.15
N GLY A 108 24.66 -22.35 -7.18
CA GLY A 108 24.90 -23.30 -6.08
C GLY A 108 25.41 -22.59 -4.82
N LYS A 109 25.34 -23.28 -3.69
CA LYS A 109 25.69 -22.75 -2.35
C LYS A 109 27.06 -22.12 -2.28
N GLU A 110 28.07 -22.77 -2.88
CA GLU A 110 29.46 -22.29 -2.86
C GLU A 110 29.64 -21.00 -3.66
N HIS A 111 29.01 -20.95 -4.83
CA HIS A 111 29.04 -19.76 -5.68
C HIS A 111 28.30 -18.59 -5.07
N ARG A 112 27.19 -18.84 -4.37
CA ARG A 112 26.49 -17.79 -3.61
C ARG A 112 27.37 -17.19 -2.54
N ARG A 113 28.14 -18.01 -1.81
CA ARG A 113 29.09 -17.54 -0.80
C ARG A 113 30.17 -16.66 -1.41
N ALA A 114 30.68 -17.03 -2.58
CA ALA A 114 31.67 -16.22 -3.30
C ALA A 114 31.12 -14.85 -3.68
N VAL A 115 29.90 -14.78 -4.21
CA VAL A 115 29.25 -13.52 -4.56
C VAL A 115 29.02 -12.65 -3.32
N ILE A 116 28.52 -13.23 -2.23
CA ILE A 116 28.31 -12.52 -0.97
C ILE A 116 29.63 -11.97 -0.43
N GLY A 117 30.70 -12.80 -0.43
CA GLY A 117 32.01 -12.38 0.03
C GLY A 117 32.59 -11.21 -0.77
N LEU A 118 32.45 -11.26 -2.10
CA LEU A 118 32.86 -10.16 -2.98
C LEU A 118 32.08 -8.89 -2.68
N ALA A 119 30.76 -8.98 -2.58
CA ALA A 119 29.90 -7.84 -2.28
C ALA A 119 30.24 -7.22 -0.93
N GLN A 120 30.48 -8.03 0.10
CA GLN A 120 30.88 -7.55 1.42
C GLN A 120 32.24 -6.84 1.38
N THR A 121 33.21 -7.38 0.66
CA THR A 121 34.53 -6.76 0.50
C THR A 121 34.44 -5.40 -0.18
N LEU A 122 33.66 -5.32 -1.26
CA LEU A 122 33.43 -4.05 -1.97
C LEU A 122 32.70 -3.03 -1.10
N ALA A 123 31.73 -3.47 -0.31
CA ALA A 123 30.99 -2.59 0.60
C ALA A 123 31.90 -2.00 1.69
N ILE A 124 32.84 -2.76 2.20
CA ILE A 124 33.84 -2.28 3.20
C ILE A 124 34.78 -1.25 2.55
N ALA A 125 35.28 -1.54 1.34
CA ALA A 125 36.24 -0.69 0.67
C ALA A 125 35.65 0.60 0.09
N TYR A 126 34.44 0.54 -0.45
CA TYR A 126 33.85 1.60 -1.25
C TYR A 126 32.43 1.99 -0.84
N GLY A 127 31.87 1.31 0.16
CA GLY A 127 30.49 1.57 0.59
C GLY A 127 30.35 2.92 1.26
N ALA A 128 29.17 3.54 1.09
CA ALA A 128 28.81 4.70 1.85
C ALA A 128 28.68 4.34 3.35
N PRO A 129 29.02 5.27 4.27
CA PRO A 129 28.84 5.00 5.69
C PRO A 129 27.36 4.72 5.98
N THR A 130 27.08 3.50 6.42
CA THR A 130 25.72 3.15 6.87
C THR A 130 25.44 3.91 8.15
N LYS A 131 24.35 4.70 8.15
CA LYS A 131 23.78 5.18 9.41
C LYS A 131 23.29 3.93 10.16
N ARG A 132 24.12 3.35 11.02
CA ARG A 132 23.63 2.37 11.98
C ARG A 132 22.59 3.07 12.83
N ALA A 133 21.35 2.57 12.82
CA ALA A 133 20.42 2.93 13.84
C ALA A 133 21.10 2.64 15.18
N ARG A 134 21.28 3.69 15.98
CA ARG A 134 21.77 3.50 17.36
C ARG A 134 20.72 2.68 18.11
N PRO A 135 21.14 1.68 18.89
CA PRO A 135 20.21 0.94 19.73
C PRO A 135 19.51 1.84 20.73
#